data_51691571c47045910b523f662998ca9f
#
_entry.id   51691571c47045910b523f662998ca9f
#
_cell.length_a   1.000
_cell.length_b   1.000
_cell.length_c   1.000
_cell.angle_alpha   90.00
_cell.angle_beta   90.00
_cell.angle_gamma   90.00
#
_symmetry.space_group_name_H-M   'P 1'
#
loop_
_entity.id
_entity.type
_entity.pdbx_description
1 polymer ?
#
loop_
_entity_poly.entity_id
_entity_poly.type
_entity_poly.pdbx_seq_one_letter_code
_entity_poly.pdbx_strand_id
1 'polypeptide(L)'
;MASTPKKPTKLRRVSPAKTKTARPVTLGDWLKHAIARYKETDAALGQIATNAHDEALYLLLRTLALPLDSKPSVLKHKLTTAEVIAVENMLHRRLVKRIPAAYLTREAFLGEYRFYIDERVIIPRSYFLEIIPQQLNAWLPDPAKVRRVVDVCTGSGCLAILLAHHFPKAKVDAIDLSTDALDVARINVKNHKLARRVTLHHSDVFDAVPKVKYDVIISNPPYEPTAHCKNLPPEFYHEPMMALDGGKDGLDIIRKFLRQARDRLQPHGVVLIEVGGLQAVMDKEFAALDLYWMHTADGCNCVCLIQAARLKAWKG
;
A
#
# COMPACT_ATOMS: atom_id res chain seq x y z
N MET A 1 -32.12 -25.70 -26.72
CA MET A 1 -33.08 -24.81 -26.04
C MET A 1 -32.33 -23.54 -25.66
N ALA A 2 -32.61 -22.46 -26.36
CA ALA A 2 -31.91 -21.19 -26.20
C ALA A 2 -32.48 -20.41 -25.00
N SER A 3 -31.65 -20.01 -24.05
CA SER A 3 -32.02 -19.18 -22.91
C SER A 3 -31.96 -17.71 -23.29
N THR A 4 -33.12 -17.05 -23.15
CA THR A 4 -33.33 -15.61 -23.37
C THR A 4 -32.53 -14.74 -22.40
N PRO A 5 -31.95 -13.60 -22.82
CA PRO A 5 -31.20 -12.70 -21.96
C PRO A 5 -32.15 -11.89 -21.05
N LYS A 6 -31.83 -11.86 -19.75
CA LYS A 6 -32.53 -11.04 -18.74
C LYS A 6 -32.30 -9.55 -19.00
N LYS A 7 -33.36 -8.75 -19.04
CA LYS A 7 -33.37 -7.30 -19.14
C LYS A 7 -32.65 -6.65 -17.93
N PRO A 8 -31.95 -5.53 -18.14
CA PRO A 8 -31.30 -4.82 -17.03
C PRO A 8 -32.32 -4.21 -16.08
N THR A 9 -32.12 -4.45 -14.79
CA THR A 9 -32.96 -3.94 -13.70
C THR A 9 -32.81 -2.43 -13.60
N LYS A 10 -33.89 -1.68 -13.75
CA LYS A 10 -33.89 -0.22 -13.58
C LYS A 10 -33.47 0.15 -12.15
N LEU A 11 -32.42 0.97 -12.04
CA LEU A 11 -32.03 1.62 -10.80
C LEU A 11 -33.24 2.38 -10.20
N ARG A 12 -33.67 1.92 -9.03
CA ARG A 12 -34.73 2.56 -8.25
C ARG A 12 -34.14 3.88 -7.71
N ARG A 13 -34.66 5.02 -8.17
CA ARG A 13 -34.39 6.32 -7.53
C ARG A 13 -34.92 6.24 -6.10
N VAL A 14 -34.03 6.15 -5.13
CA VAL A 14 -34.37 6.27 -3.72
C VAL A 14 -34.53 7.76 -3.45
N SER A 15 -35.77 8.20 -3.22
CA SER A 15 -36.03 9.55 -2.69
C SER A 15 -35.44 9.65 -1.30
N PRO A 16 -34.74 10.76 -0.95
CA PRO A 16 -34.17 10.91 0.38
C PRO A 16 -35.31 10.99 1.41
N ALA A 17 -35.31 10.02 2.34
CA ALA A 17 -36.19 10.08 3.51
C ALA A 17 -35.81 11.32 4.35
N LYS A 18 -36.70 12.29 4.43
CA LYS A 18 -36.60 13.48 5.26
C LYS A 18 -36.80 13.11 6.74
N THR A 19 -35.86 12.47 7.37
CA THR A 19 -35.74 12.56 8.83
C THR A 19 -35.04 13.89 9.13
N LYS A 20 -35.76 14.83 9.75
CA LYS A 20 -35.17 16.05 10.36
C LYS A 20 -34.31 15.61 11.56
N THR A 21 -33.14 15.06 11.30
CA THR A 21 -32.11 14.93 12.34
C THR A 21 -31.64 16.32 12.72
N ALA A 22 -31.66 16.64 14.01
CA ALA A 22 -31.09 17.91 14.49
C ALA A 22 -29.66 18.04 13.95
N ARG A 23 -29.29 19.28 13.56
CA ARG A 23 -27.94 19.55 13.03
C ARG A 23 -26.90 19.10 14.07
N PRO A 24 -25.85 18.33 13.67
CA PRO A 24 -24.81 17.91 14.60
C PRO A 24 -24.14 19.11 15.27
N VAL A 25 -23.93 19.03 16.59
CA VAL A 25 -23.37 20.13 17.38
C VAL A 25 -21.99 19.76 17.93
N THR A 26 -21.86 18.54 18.44
CA THR A 26 -20.60 18.05 19.02
C THR A 26 -19.83 17.15 18.05
N LEU A 27 -18.53 16.97 18.31
CA LEU A 27 -17.71 16.01 17.55
C LEU A 27 -18.34 14.60 17.55
N GLY A 28 -18.92 14.19 18.69
CA GLY A 28 -19.63 12.91 18.79
C GLY A 28 -20.87 12.83 17.90
N ASP A 29 -21.60 13.95 17.72
CA ASP A 29 -22.73 14.00 16.79
C ASP A 29 -22.26 13.93 15.33
N TRP A 30 -21.16 14.62 15.01
CA TRP A 30 -20.53 14.56 13.69
C TRP A 30 -19.97 13.17 13.36
N LEU A 31 -19.41 12.47 14.35
CA LEU A 31 -18.97 11.09 14.19
C LEU A 31 -20.16 10.17 13.83
N LYS A 32 -21.26 10.27 14.56
CA LYS A 32 -22.48 9.51 14.24
C LYS A 32 -23.02 9.83 12.84
N HIS A 33 -23.02 11.12 12.48
CA HIS A 33 -23.44 11.58 11.17
C HIS A 33 -22.53 11.02 10.06
N ALA A 34 -21.22 11.07 10.25
CA ALA A 34 -20.26 10.52 9.30
C ALA A 34 -20.46 9.01 9.10
N ILE A 35 -20.56 8.23 10.19
CA ILE A 35 -20.79 6.77 10.14
C ILE A 35 -22.07 6.44 9.35
N ALA A 36 -23.15 7.20 9.56
CA ALA A 36 -24.40 6.99 8.81
C ALA A 36 -24.19 7.21 7.30
N ARG A 37 -23.44 8.27 6.93
CA ARG A 37 -23.13 8.55 5.52
C ARG A 37 -22.20 7.50 4.89
N TYR A 38 -21.25 6.93 5.63
CA TYR A 38 -20.43 5.81 5.14
C TYR A 38 -21.30 4.62 4.74
N LYS A 39 -22.31 4.28 5.54
CA LYS A 39 -23.25 3.18 5.24
C LYS A 39 -24.09 3.42 3.99
N GLU A 40 -24.36 4.68 3.66
CA GLU A 40 -25.15 5.06 2.48
C GLU A 40 -24.33 5.05 1.19
N THR A 41 -23.01 5.18 1.28
CA THR A 41 -22.14 5.42 0.12
C THR A 41 -21.33 4.21 -0.33
N ASP A 42 -21.33 3.11 0.42
CA ASP A 42 -20.52 1.92 0.15
C ASP A 42 -19.04 2.28 -0.14
N ALA A 43 -18.47 3.15 0.71
CA ALA A 43 -17.10 3.59 0.58
C ALA A 43 -16.11 2.46 0.85
N ALA A 44 -15.14 2.24 -0.04
CA ALA A 44 -14.08 1.26 0.18
C ALA A 44 -13.22 1.69 1.38
N LEU A 45 -13.01 0.75 2.29
CA LEU A 45 -12.23 0.90 3.51
C LEU A 45 -10.96 0.01 3.43
N GLY A 46 -10.11 0.07 4.43
CA GLY A 46 -8.92 -0.79 4.53
C GLY A 46 -7.60 -0.09 4.21
N GLN A 47 -7.63 1.15 3.71
CA GLN A 47 -6.42 1.91 3.42
C GLN A 47 -5.86 2.65 4.65
N ILE A 48 -6.73 3.07 5.58
CA ILE A 48 -6.36 3.72 6.86
C ILE A 48 -7.00 2.97 8.03
N ALA A 49 -8.25 2.56 7.88
CA ALA A 49 -9.00 1.81 8.89
C ALA A 49 -9.91 0.78 8.21
N THR A 50 -10.20 -0.30 8.91
CA THR A 50 -11.01 -1.42 8.38
C THR A 50 -12.51 -1.23 8.59
N ASN A 51 -12.92 -0.17 9.29
CA ASN A 51 -14.32 0.12 9.56
C ASN A 51 -14.62 1.62 9.49
N ALA A 52 -15.88 1.94 9.25
CA ALA A 52 -16.36 3.32 9.08
C ALA A 52 -16.22 4.19 10.34
N HIS A 53 -16.30 3.60 11.54
CA HIS A 53 -16.14 4.34 12.79
C HIS A 53 -14.73 4.91 12.93
N ASP A 54 -13.72 4.06 12.75
CA ASP A 54 -12.33 4.42 12.97
C ASP A 54 -11.83 5.37 11.87
N GLU A 55 -12.22 5.15 10.59
CA GLU A 55 -11.87 6.07 9.51
C GLU A 55 -12.54 7.44 9.68
N ALA A 56 -13.82 7.47 10.08
CA ALA A 56 -14.52 8.73 10.34
C ALA A 56 -13.92 9.49 11.53
N LEU A 57 -13.60 8.79 12.62
CA LEU A 57 -12.96 9.40 13.78
C LEU A 57 -11.58 9.97 13.44
N TYR A 58 -10.78 9.17 12.74
CA TYR A 58 -9.47 9.60 12.23
C TYR A 58 -9.57 10.88 11.39
N LEU A 59 -10.47 10.90 10.40
CA LEU A 59 -10.65 12.07 9.53
C LEU A 59 -11.14 13.29 10.28
N LEU A 60 -12.08 13.14 11.23
CA LEU A 60 -12.57 14.22 12.05
C LEU A 60 -11.46 14.82 12.91
N LEU A 61 -10.67 13.98 13.60
CA LEU A 61 -9.56 14.43 14.43
C LEU A 61 -8.51 15.18 13.59
N ARG A 62 -8.16 14.63 12.40
CA ARG A 62 -7.20 15.29 11.50
C ARG A 62 -7.71 16.61 10.92
N THR A 63 -8.99 16.66 10.53
CA THR A 63 -9.61 17.89 10.00
C THR A 63 -9.63 19.01 11.04
N LEU A 64 -9.83 18.65 12.31
CA LEU A 64 -9.86 19.59 13.42
C LEU A 64 -8.49 19.82 14.09
N ALA A 65 -7.41 19.29 13.52
CA ALA A 65 -6.05 19.33 14.07
C ALA A 65 -5.95 18.82 15.52
N LEU A 66 -6.78 17.83 15.89
CA LEU A 66 -6.78 17.20 17.20
C LEU A 66 -5.85 15.97 17.23
N PRO A 67 -5.20 15.67 18.37
CA PRO A 67 -4.35 14.48 18.51
C PRO A 67 -5.13 13.18 18.29
N LEU A 68 -4.51 12.17 17.66
CA LEU A 68 -5.16 10.87 17.45
C LEU A 68 -5.36 10.09 18.75
N ASP A 69 -4.53 10.33 19.75
CA ASP A 69 -4.60 9.74 21.09
C ASP A 69 -5.50 10.55 22.05
N SER A 70 -6.38 11.41 21.48
CA SER A 70 -7.33 12.21 22.28
C SER A 70 -8.20 11.33 23.17
N LYS A 71 -8.38 11.75 24.42
CA LYS A 71 -9.29 11.07 25.36
C LYS A 71 -10.75 11.12 24.85
N PRO A 72 -11.61 10.16 25.24
CA PRO A 72 -13.02 10.13 24.83
C PRO A 72 -13.81 11.42 25.09
N SER A 73 -13.35 12.25 26.04
CA SER A 73 -13.95 13.57 26.34
C SER A 73 -13.91 14.52 25.13
N VAL A 74 -13.02 14.31 24.16
CA VAL A 74 -12.95 15.10 22.91
C VAL A 74 -14.26 15.06 22.13
N LEU A 75 -15.04 13.99 22.24
CA LEU A 75 -16.35 13.86 21.58
C LEU A 75 -17.39 14.89 22.06
N LYS A 76 -17.15 15.54 23.21
CA LYS A 76 -17.98 16.64 23.74
C LYS A 76 -17.61 18.01 23.16
N HIS A 77 -16.51 18.09 22.38
CA HIS A 77 -16.11 19.33 21.70
C HIS A 77 -17.24 19.83 20.78
N LYS A 78 -17.69 21.07 21.01
CA LYS A 78 -18.70 21.71 20.16
C LYS A 78 -18.00 22.40 19.00
N LEU A 79 -18.40 22.05 17.78
CA LEU A 79 -17.78 22.60 16.59
C LEU A 79 -18.20 24.05 16.35
N THR A 80 -17.24 24.89 16.05
CA THR A 80 -17.45 26.24 15.52
C THR A 80 -17.98 26.16 14.08
N THR A 81 -18.52 27.29 13.58
CA THR A 81 -18.98 27.35 12.17
C THR A 81 -17.87 27.01 11.16
N ALA A 82 -16.64 27.45 11.41
CA ALA A 82 -15.51 27.15 10.53
C ALA A 82 -15.15 25.65 10.54
N GLU A 83 -15.16 25.03 11.71
CA GLU A 83 -14.92 23.59 11.86
C GLU A 83 -16.02 22.76 11.19
N VAL A 84 -17.28 23.19 11.31
CA VAL A 84 -18.41 22.55 10.59
C VAL A 84 -18.18 22.55 9.08
N ILE A 85 -17.81 23.70 8.50
CA ILE A 85 -17.54 23.83 7.06
C ILE A 85 -16.37 22.90 6.66
N ALA A 86 -15.32 22.86 7.46
CA ALA A 86 -14.16 21.99 7.19
C ALA A 86 -14.55 20.50 7.21
N VAL A 87 -15.33 20.08 8.21
CA VAL A 87 -15.82 18.69 8.33
C VAL A 87 -16.77 18.32 7.19
N GLU A 88 -17.72 19.18 6.84
CA GLU A 88 -18.63 18.95 5.71
C GLU A 88 -17.85 18.79 4.38
N ASN A 89 -16.87 19.65 4.15
CA ASN A 89 -16.01 19.56 2.96
C ASN A 89 -15.17 18.26 2.94
N MET A 90 -14.59 17.89 4.07
CA MET A 90 -13.83 16.63 4.21
C MET A 90 -14.74 15.42 3.91
N LEU A 91 -15.93 15.35 4.50
CA LEU A 91 -16.89 14.26 4.26
C LEU A 91 -17.36 14.23 2.79
N HIS A 92 -17.59 15.40 2.19
CA HIS A 92 -17.92 15.47 0.75
C HIS A 92 -16.79 14.91 -0.12
N ARG A 93 -15.55 15.34 0.13
CA ARG A 93 -14.38 14.84 -0.61
C ARG A 93 -14.20 13.33 -0.45
N ARG A 94 -14.35 12.81 0.77
CA ARG A 94 -14.20 11.37 1.05
C ARG A 94 -15.32 10.53 0.46
N LEU A 95 -16.58 10.91 0.69
CA LEU A 95 -17.73 10.04 0.44
C LEU A 95 -18.40 10.27 -0.92
N VAL A 96 -18.33 11.51 -1.44
CA VAL A 96 -18.92 11.85 -2.75
C VAL A 96 -17.87 11.84 -3.85
N LYS A 97 -16.69 12.43 -3.59
CA LYS A 97 -15.59 12.43 -4.55
C LYS A 97 -14.73 11.16 -4.47
N ARG A 98 -14.98 10.30 -3.48
CA ARG A 98 -14.31 9.02 -3.28
C ARG A 98 -12.79 9.13 -3.09
N ILE A 99 -12.30 10.30 -2.66
CA ILE A 99 -10.87 10.50 -2.39
C ILE A 99 -10.49 9.68 -1.15
N PRO A 100 -9.46 8.82 -1.21
CA PRO A 100 -8.98 8.05 -0.08
C PRO A 100 -8.64 8.93 1.13
N ALA A 101 -8.96 8.45 2.34
CA ALA A 101 -8.69 9.15 3.59
C ALA A 101 -7.22 9.58 3.72
N ALA A 102 -6.31 8.70 3.32
CA ALA A 102 -4.87 8.93 3.34
C ALA A 102 -4.44 10.13 2.48
N TYR A 103 -5.03 10.33 1.30
CA TYR A 103 -4.73 11.50 0.45
C TYR A 103 -5.36 12.79 1.00
N LEU A 104 -6.51 12.70 1.67
CA LEU A 104 -7.11 13.86 2.34
C LEU A 104 -6.23 14.40 3.46
N THR A 105 -5.57 13.52 4.20
CA THR A 105 -4.71 13.87 5.33
C THR A 105 -3.23 13.99 4.95
N ARG A 106 -2.84 13.55 3.74
CA ARG A 106 -1.47 13.44 3.27
C ARG A 106 -0.58 12.62 4.20
N GLU A 107 -1.17 11.58 4.79
CA GLU A 107 -0.43 10.63 5.63
C GLU A 107 -1.00 9.23 5.53
N ALA A 108 -0.12 8.25 5.70
CA ALA A 108 -0.46 6.85 5.89
C ALA A 108 0.45 6.24 6.95
N PHE A 109 0.03 5.09 7.46
CA PHE A 109 0.81 4.34 8.43
C PHE A 109 1.10 2.94 7.87
N LEU A 110 2.32 2.47 8.09
CA LEU A 110 2.69 1.08 7.91
C LEU A 110 3.29 0.60 9.23
N GLY A 111 2.49 -0.12 10.03
CA GLY A 111 2.80 -0.38 11.43
C GLY A 111 2.88 0.92 12.25
N GLU A 112 3.97 1.08 12.99
CA GLU A 112 4.23 2.27 13.80
C GLU A 112 4.80 3.45 12.98
N TYR A 113 5.21 3.20 11.73
CA TYR A 113 5.86 4.19 10.90
C TYR A 113 4.85 5.05 10.15
N ARG A 114 5.02 6.37 10.25
CA ARG A 114 4.18 7.35 9.55
C ARG A 114 4.87 7.84 8.30
N PHE A 115 4.13 7.88 7.17
CA PHE A 115 4.60 8.31 5.87
C PHE A 115 3.78 9.49 5.35
N TYR A 116 4.44 10.45 4.71
CA TYR A 116 3.80 11.40 3.83
C TYR A 116 3.41 10.69 2.54
N ILE A 117 2.19 10.90 2.06
CA ILE A 117 1.71 10.40 0.77
C ILE A 117 0.80 11.41 0.08
N ASP A 118 0.73 11.32 -1.22
CA ASP A 118 -0.24 11.99 -2.07
C ASP A 118 -0.52 11.13 -3.31
N GLU A 119 -1.28 11.65 -4.26
CA GLU A 119 -1.79 10.95 -5.44
C GLU A 119 -0.68 10.43 -6.40
N ARG A 120 0.58 10.74 -6.13
CA ARG A 120 1.76 10.28 -6.91
C ARG A 120 2.19 8.85 -6.54
N VAL A 121 1.72 8.30 -5.43
CA VAL A 121 2.10 6.97 -4.93
C VAL A 121 0.89 6.19 -4.46
N ILE A 122 0.98 4.86 -4.49
CA ILE A 122 -0.02 4.03 -3.82
C ILE A 122 0.03 4.25 -2.30
N ILE A 123 -1.11 4.07 -1.65
CA ILE A 123 -1.20 4.13 -0.19
C ILE A 123 -0.47 2.93 0.40
N PRO A 124 0.52 3.13 1.32
CA PRO A 124 1.28 2.05 1.92
C PRO A 124 0.39 0.98 2.55
N ARG A 125 0.49 -0.23 2.04
CA ARG A 125 -0.13 -1.46 2.53
C ARG A 125 0.74 -2.63 2.07
N SER A 126 1.22 -3.47 2.99
CA SER A 126 2.09 -4.58 2.61
C SER A 126 2.25 -5.59 3.73
N TYR A 127 2.26 -6.86 3.36
CA TYR A 127 2.58 -7.98 4.26
C TYR A 127 4.06 -8.02 4.67
N PHE A 128 4.92 -7.28 4.02
CA PHE A 128 6.30 -7.11 4.46
C PHE A 128 6.41 -6.52 5.86
N LEU A 129 5.39 -5.82 6.35
CA LEU A 129 5.33 -5.32 7.72
C LEU A 129 5.49 -6.44 8.76
N GLU A 130 4.92 -7.60 8.53
CA GLU A 130 5.04 -8.76 9.44
C GLU A 130 6.18 -9.70 9.04
N ILE A 131 6.42 -9.88 7.74
CA ILE A 131 7.41 -10.84 7.23
C ILE A 131 8.84 -10.41 7.55
N ILE A 132 9.19 -9.13 7.34
CA ILE A 132 10.57 -8.66 7.58
C ILE A 132 10.99 -8.87 9.03
N PRO A 133 10.25 -8.41 10.07
CA PRO A 133 10.71 -8.58 11.44
C PRO A 133 10.58 -10.00 11.98
N GLN A 134 9.61 -10.79 11.50
CA GLN A 134 9.27 -12.06 12.12
C GLN A 134 9.92 -13.28 11.42
N GLN A 135 10.13 -13.22 10.11
CA GLN A 135 10.47 -14.43 9.35
C GLN A 135 11.75 -14.28 8.50
N LEU A 136 12.06 -13.08 7.98
CA LEU A 136 13.16 -12.88 7.04
C LEU A 136 14.51 -13.33 7.60
N ASN A 137 14.77 -13.09 8.86
CA ASN A 137 16.04 -13.43 9.50
C ASN A 137 16.38 -14.93 9.46
N ALA A 138 15.39 -15.82 9.44
CA ALA A 138 15.58 -17.27 9.37
C ALA A 138 16.18 -17.74 8.03
N TRP A 139 16.09 -16.92 6.99
CA TRP A 139 16.58 -17.21 5.64
C TRP A 139 17.98 -16.66 5.36
N LEU A 140 18.56 -15.95 6.31
CA LEU A 140 19.87 -15.31 6.20
C LEU A 140 20.87 -16.04 7.11
N PRO A 141 22.10 -16.35 6.62
CA PRO A 141 23.10 -17.03 7.44
C PRO A 141 23.46 -16.27 8.70
N ASP A 142 23.53 -14.95 8.61
CA ASP A 142 23.80 -14.05 9.72
C ASP A 142 23.17 -12.67 9.45
N PRO A 143 22.00 -12.39 10.00
CA PRO A 143 21.31 -11.10 9.79
C PRO A 143 22.15 -9.88 10.21
N ALA A 144 23.04 -10.03 11.19
CA ALA A 144 23.92 -8.95 11.64
C ALA A 144 25.02 -8.57 10.60
N LYS A 145 25.24 -9.44 9.63
CA LYS A 145 26.18 -9.24 8.51
C LYS A 145 25.53 -8.71 7.23
N VAL A 146 24.22 -8.50 7.20
CA VAL A 146 23.55 -7.86 6.07
C VAL A 146 24.10 -6.46 5.86
N ARG A 147 24.53 -6.15 4.63
CA ARG A 147 25.17 -4.87 4.28
C ARG A 147 24.51 -4.14 3.13
N ARG A 148 23.85 -4.84 2.23
CA ARG A 148 23.17 -4.24 1.09
C ARG A 148 21.81 -4.87 0.86
N VAL A 149 20.78 -4.05 0.86
CA VAL A 149 19.41 -4.46 0.58
C VAL A 149 18.80 -3.51 -0.43
N VAL A 150 17.77 -3.96 -1.14
CA VAL A 150 17.08 -3.13 -2.13
C VAL A 150 15.59 -3.37 -2.11
N ASP A 151 14.84 -2.29 -2.29
CA ASP A 151 13.40 -2.25 -2.51
C ASP A 151 13.14 -1.78 -3.95
N VAL A 152 12.54 -2.65 -4.76
CA VAL A 152 12.23 -2.38 -6.17
C VAL A 152 10.73 -2.11 -6.31
N CYS A 153 10.36 -1.08 -7.09
CA CYS A 153 9.03 -0.49 -7.12
C CYS A 153 8.70 0.15 -5.75
N THR A 154 9.60 1.01 -5.28
CA THR A 154 9.61 1.52 -3.90
C THR A 154 8.43 2.45 -3.58
N GLY A 155 7.80 3.06 -4.58
CA GLY A 155 6.67 3.99 -4.41
C GLY A 155 7.00 5.11 -3.43
N SER A 156 6.30 5.16 -2.30
CA SER A 156 6.54 6.13 -1.22
C SER A 156 7.84 5.93 -0.45
N GLY A 157 8.62 4.88 -0.73
CA GLY A 157 9.82 4.51 0.00
C GLY A 157 9.55 3.75 1.32
N CYS A 158 8.30 3.35 1.57
CA CYS A 158 7.93 2.77 2.86
C CYS A 158 8.65 1.45 3.15
N LEU A 159 8.77 0.56 2.17
CA LEU A 159 9.47 -0.72 2.35
C LEU A 159 10.99 -0.54 2.45
N ALA A 160 11.57 0.38 1.67
CA ALA A 160 12.99 0.74 1.81
C ALA A 160 13.30 1.27 3.21
N ILE A 161 12.41 2.08 3.78
CA ILE A 161 12.54 2.60 5.15
C ILE A 161 12.39 1.48 6.17
N LEU A 162 11.43 0.57 5.99
CA LEU A 162 11.27 -0.61 6.84
C LEU A 162 12.53 -1.49 6.85
N LEU A 163 13.11 -1.77 5.67
CA LEU A 163 14.40 -2.47 5.55
C LEU A 163 15.53 -1.73 6.26
N ALA A 164 15.58 -0.40 6.15
CA ALA A 164 16.61 0.39 6.79
C ALA A 164 16.53 0.35 8.32
N HIS A 165 15.34 0.29 8.89
CA HIS A 165 15.15 0.11 10.33
C HIS A 165 15.50 -1.31 10.76
N HIS A 166 15.08 -2.33 10.00
CA HIS A 166 15.36 -3.73 10.33
C HIS A 166 16.85 -4.10 10.23
N PHE A 167 17.57 -3.57 9.22
CA PHE A 167 19.00 -3.78 9.02
C PHE A 167 19.80 -2.49 9.26
N PRO A 168 20.09 -2.12 10.52
CA PRO A 168 20.67 -0.80 10.86
C PRO A 168 22.07 -0.55 10.28
N LYS A 169 22.80 -1.62 9.90
CA LYS A 169 24.14 -1.54 9.29
C LYS A 169 24.12 -1.58 7.76
N ALA A 170 22.96 -1.81 7.15
CA ALA A 170 22.85 -1.93 5.69
C ALA A 170 22.73 -0.58 5.00
N LYS A 171 23.25 -0.51 3.77
CA LYS A 171 22.85 0.47 2.75
C LYS A 171 21.63 -0.07 2.03
N VAL A 172 20.69 0.81 1.76
CA VAL A 172 19.44 0.48 1.10
C VAL A 172 19.38 1.23 -0.23
N ASP A 173 19.21 0.51 -1.31
CA ASP A 173 18.82 1.09 -2.59
C ASP A 173 17.30 1.02 -2.72
N ALA A 174 16.67 2.09 -3.19
CA ALA A 174 15.22 2.18 -3.40
C ALA A 174 14.99 2.63 -4.84
N ILE A 175 14.32 1.78 -5.61
CA ILE A 175 14.22 1.92 -7.06
C ILE A 175 12.76 2.15 -7.45
N ASP A 176 12.51 3.14 -8.30
CA ASP A 176 11.19 3.31 -8.93
C ASP A 176 11.33 3.85 -10.34
N LEU A 177 10.35 3.51 -11.19
CA LEU A 177 10.22 4.04 -12.54
C LEU A 177 9.65 5.46 -12.55
N SER A 178 8.85 5.82 -11.54
CA SER A 178 8.20 7.12 -11.41
C SER A 178 9.10 8.11 -10.68
N THR A 179 9.49 9.18 -11.34
CA THR A 179 10.18 10.31 -10.69
C THR A 179 9.30 10.97 -9.63
N ASP A 180 7.99 11.04 -9.86
CA ASP A 180 7.01 11.58 -8.92
C ASP A 180 6.93 10.74 -7.63
N ALA A 181 6.98 9.41 -7.75
CA ALA A 181 7.06 8.51 -6.61
C ALA A 181 8.36 8.71 -5.82
N LEU A 182 9.49 8.85 -6.51
CA LEU A 182 10.78 9.12 -5.89
C LEU A 182 10.83 10.47 -5.15
N ASP A 183 10.08 11.47 -5.60
CA ASP A 183 9.95 12.73 -4.86
C ASP A 183 9.21 12.54 -3.53
N VAL A 184 8.16 11.72 -3.50
CA VAL A 184 7.48 11.33 -2.25
C VAL A 184 8.41 10.50 -1.37
N ALA A 185 9.11 9.51 -1.94
CA ALA A 185 10.09 8.70 -1.22
C ALA A 185 11.19 9.56 -0.57
N ARG A 186 11.67 10.59 -1.26
CA ARG A 186 12.68 11.53 -0.75
C ARG A 186 12.18 12.28 0.49
N ILE A 187 10.92 12.73 0.49
CA ILE A 187 10.30 13.34 1.66
C ILE A 187 10.31 12.37 2.84
N ASN A 188 9.90 11.12 2.61
CA ASN A 188 9.82 10.10 3.66
C ASN A 188 11.21 9.71 4.19
N VAL A 189 12.16 9.46 3.30
CA VAL A 189 13.56 9.16 3.69
C VAL A 189 14.16 10.27 4.55
N LYS A 190 13.86 11.54 4.22
CA LYS A 190 14.28 12.71 5.03
C LYS A 190 13.58 12.73 6.39
N ASN A 191 12.27 12.53 6.43
CA ASN A 191 11.47 12.55 7.66
C ASN A 191 11.92 11.46 8.64
N HIS A 192 12.29 10.29 8.13
CA HIS A 192 12.85 9.17 8.92
C HIS A 192 14.36 9.30 9.21
N LYS A 193 15.01 10.40 8.78
CA LYS A 193 16.45 10.67 8.99
C LYS A 193 17.37 9.60 8.37
N LEU A 194 16.95 8.99 7.27
CA LEU A 194 17.66 7.89 6.61
C LEU A 194 18.43 8.29 5.35
N ALA A 195 18.54 9.59 5.02
CA ALA A 195 19.18 10.08 3.79
C ALA A 195 20.65 9.64 3.59
N ARG A 196 21.36 9.25 4.67
CA ARG A 196 22.73 8.72 4.57
C ARG A 196 22.80 7.22 4.27
N ARG A 197 21.67 6.51 4.36
CA ARG A 197 21.60 5.05 4.21
C ARG A 197 20.70 4.58 3.10
N VAL A 198 19.69 5.37 2.72
CA VAL A 198 18.76 5.07 1.62
C VAL A 198 19.13 5.91 0.41
N THR A 199 19.43 5.26 -0.71
CA THR A 199 19.71 5.90 -2.01
C THR A 199 18.55 5.63 -2.96
N LEU A 200 18.01 6.69 -3.55
CA LEU A 200 16.90 6.61 -4.50
C LEU A 200 17.43 6.54 -5.93
N HIS A 201 16.91 5.61 -6.72
CA HIS A 201 17.29 5.41 -8.12
C HIS A 201 16.06 5.48 -9.03
N HIS A 202 16.11 6.33 -10.05
CA HIS A 202 15.13 6.33 -11.15
C HIS A 202 15.53 5.26 -12.16
N SER A 203 14.76 4.18 -12.24
CA SER A 203 15.08 3.04 -13.11
C SER A 203 13.85 2.16 -13.35
N ASP A 204 13.76 1.61 -14.54
CA ASP A 204 12.85 0.49 -14.82
C ASP A 204 13.50 -0.81 -14.33
N VAL A 205 13.09 -1.21 -13.13
CA VAL A 205 13.71 -2.30 -12.35
C VAL A 205 15.20 -1.99 -12.16
N PHE A 206 16.14 -2.82 -12.64
CA PHE A 206 17.58 -2.63 -12.47
C PHE A 206 18.29 -2.04 -13.71
N ASP A 207 17.59 -1.56 -14.72
CA ASP A 207 18.19 -1.13 -15.99
C ASP A 207 19.25 -0.02 -15.80
N ALA A 208 18.99 0.96 -14.96
CA ALA A 208 19.85 2.12 -14.75
C ALA A 208 20.56 2.12 -13.36
N VAL A 209 20.51 1.00 -12.62
CA VAL A 209 21.10 0.90 -11.29
C VAL A 209 22.51 0.30 -11.38
N PRO A 210 23.50 0.80 -10.61
CA PRO A 210 24.86 0.23 -10.58
C PRO A 210 24.86 -1.27 -10.32
N LYS A 211 25.75 -2.00 -10.98
CA LYS A 211 25.85 -3.47 -10.85
C LYS A 211 26.49 -3.86 -9.51
N VAL A 212 25.66 -3.91 -8.47
CA VAL A 212 26.04 -4.37 -7.13
C VAL A 212 25.27 -5.61 -6.74
N LYS A 213 25.76 -6.35 -5.73
CA LYS A 213 25.10 -7.54 -5.18
C LYS A 213 24.40 -7.19 -3.87
N TYR A 214 23.20 -7.73 -3.67
CA TYR A 214 22.36 -7.53 -2.51
C TYR A 214 22.24 -8.81 -1.68
N ASP A 215 22.19 -8.65 -0.38
CA ASP A 215 21.86 -9.72 0.57
C ASP A 215 20.35 -10.01 0.55
N VAL A 216 19.54 -8.96 0.40
CA VAL A 216 18.08 -9.05 0.33
C VAL A 216 17.58 -8.12 -0.79
N ILE A 217 16.74 -8.67 -1.64
CA ILE A 217 15.97 -7.92 -2.65
C ILE A 217 14.49 -8.09 -2.32
N ILE A 218 13.76 -7.01 -2.16
CA ILE A 218 12.29 -7.07 -2.03
C ILE A 218 11.61 -6.28 -3.12
N SER A 219 10.38 -6.64 -3.42
CA SER A 219 9.50 -5.86 -4.30
C SER A 219 8.04 -6.08 -3.94
N ASN A 220 7.27 -5.00 -3.93
CA ASN A 220 5.82 -5.03 -4.08
C ASN A 220 5.49 -4.37 -5.42
N PRO A 221 5.66 -5.09 -6.55
CA PRO A 221 5.51 -4.54 -7.88
C PRO A 221 4.03 -4.40 -8.24
N PRO A 222 3.69 -3.65 -9.30
CA PRO A 222 2.37 -3.74 -9.91
C PRO A 222 2.08 -5.20 -10.31
N TYR A 223 0.99 -5.76 -9.79
CA TYR A 223 0.60 -7.16 -10.05
C TYR A 223 -0.89 -7.34 -10.40
N GLU A 224 -1.69 -6.28 -10.41
CA GLU A 224 -3.08 -6.42 -10.81
C GLU A 224 -3.19 -6.68 -12.31
N PRO A 225 -3.93 -7.72 -12.76
CA PRO A 225 -4.21 -7.89 -14.17
C PRO A 225 -4.93 -6.67 -14.75
N THR A 226 -4.53 -6.19 -15.94
CA THR A 226 -5.13 -5.00 -16.59
C THR A 226 -6.66 -5.05 -16.66
N ALA A 227 -7.25 -6.24 -16.87
CA ALA A 227 -8.70 -6.41 -16.88
C ALA A 227 -9.34 -6.17 -15.51
N HIS A 228 -8.63 -6.51 -14.43
CA HIS A 228 -9.09 -6.28 -13.05
C HIS A 228 -9.02 -4.81 -12.69
N CYS A 229 -7.98 -4.10 -13.11
CA CYS A 229 -7.82 -2.66 -12.88
C CYS A 229 -9.02 -1.83 -13.35
N LYS A 230 -9.77 -2.31 -14.35
CA LYS A 230 -10.99 -1.64 -14.86
C LYS A 230 -12.22 -1.76 -13.95
N ASN A 231 -12.17 -2.62 -12.94
CA ASN A 231 -13.28 -2.94 -12.06
C ASN A 231 -12.97 -2.71 -10.57
N LEU A 232 -11.91 -1.93 -10.29
CA LEU A 232 -11.55 -1.57 -8.92
C LEU A 232 -12.58 -0.61 -8.30
N PRO A 233 -12.71 -0.59 -6.97
CA PRO A 233 -13.50 0.43 -6.29
C PRO A 233 -13.07 1.86 -6.69
N PRO A 234 -13.98 2.85 -6.67
CA PRO A 234 -13.68 4.21 -7.12
C PRO A 234 -12.48 4.87 -6.44
N GLU A 235 -12.20 4.52 -5.21
CA GLU A 235 -11.06 5.02 -4.44
C GLU A 235 -9.72 4.70 -5.09
N PHE A 236 -9.58 3.52 -5.70
CA PHE A 236 -8.35 3.08 -6.35
C PHE A 236 -8.01 3.87 -7.61
N TYR A 237 -8.99 4.51 -8.25
CA TYR A 237 -8.72 5.38 -9.41
C TYR A 237 -8.06 6.72 -9.04
N HIS A 238 -7.95 7.02 -7.75
CA HIS A 238 -7.12 8.12 -7.25
C HIS A 238 -5.65 7.71 -7.06
N GLU A 239 -5.36 6.41 -7.01
CA GLU A 239 -3.99 5.90 -6.96
C GLU A 239 -3.39 5.85 -8.38
N PRO A 240 -2.06 6.01 -8.55
CA PRO A 240 -1.46 5.95 -9.88
C PRO A 240 -1.62 4.55 -10.48
N MET A 241 -2.30 4.44 -11.62
CA MET A 241 -2.61 3.16 -12.26
C MET A 241 -1.35 2.35 -12.60
N MET A 242 -0.23 3.01 -12.92
CA MET A 242 1.05 2.35 -13.16
C MET A 242 1.60 1.59 -11.94
N ALA A 243 1.14 1.92 -10.74
CA ALA A 243 1.54 1.23 -9.51
C ALA A 243 0.62 0.03 -9.20
N LEU A 244 -0.44 -0.18 -9.98
CA LEU A 244 -1.39 -1.28 -9.82
C LEU A 244 -1.32 -2.27 -10.98
N ASP A 245 -1.29 -1.78 -12.23
CA ASP A 245 -1.39 -2.58 -13.45
C ASP A 245 -0.10 -3.35 -13.74
N GLY A 246 -0.13 -4.65 -13.52
CA GLY A 246 0.96 -5.61 -13.78
C GLY A 246 0.94 -6.24 -15.18
N GLY A 247 0.10 -5.72 -16.10
CA GLY A 247 -0.06 -6.26 -17.44
C GLY A 247 -1.20 -7.27 -17.56
N LYS A 248 -1.22 -7.99 -18.68
CA LYS A 248 -2.34 -8.88 -19.05
C LYS A 248 -2.70 -9.91 -17.97
N ASP A 249 -1.70 -10.52 -17.35
CA ASP A 249 -1.83 -11.55 -16.32
C ASP A 249 -1.23 -11.16 -14.96
N GLY A 250 -0.81 -9.88 -14.82
CA GLY A 250 -0.22 -9.35 -13.60
C GLY A 250 1.27 -9.67 -13.43
N LEU A 251 1.93 -10.34 -14.38
CA LEU A 251 3.30 -10.81 -14.20
C LEU A 251 4.36 -10.07 -15.03
N ASP A 252 4.00 -9.04 -15.80
CA ASP A 252 4.96 -8.43 -16.73
C ASP A 252 6.18 -7.84 -16.02
N ILE A 253 5.96 -7.10 -14.95
CA ILE A 253 7.04 -6.52 -14.15
C ILE A 253 7.77 -7.61 -13.36
N ILE A 254 7.05 -8.60 -12.83
CA ILE A 254 7.64 -9.73 -12.08
C ILE A 254 8.60 -10.54 -12.95
N ARG A 255 8.23 -10.82 -14.20
CA ARG A 255 9.12 -11.51 -15.16
C ARG A 255 10.42 -10.73 -15.39
N LYS A 256 10.32 -9.43 -15.62
CA LYS A 256 11.49 -8.54 -15.78
C LYS A 256 12.34 -8.51 -14.52
N PHE A 257 11.70 -8.32 -13.39
CA PHE A 257 12.35 -8.25 -12.08
C PHE A 257 13.15 -9.51 -11.77
N LEU A 258 12.57 -10.71 -11.91
CA LEU A 258 13.24 -11.99 -11.64
C LEU A 258 14.45 -12.21 -12.54
N ARG A 259 14.31 -11.93 -13.85
CA ARG A 259 15.44 -12.04 -14.79
C ARG A 259 16.62 -11.16 -14.38
N GLN A 260 16.35 -9.94 -13.94
CA GLN A 260 17.40 -8.99 -13.57
C GLN A 260 17.94 -9.24 -12.15
N ALA A 261 17.09 -9.63 -11.20
CA ALA A 261 17.47 -9.95 -9.82
C ALA A 261 18.46 -11.12 -9.74
N ARG A 262 18.38 -12.09 -10.67
CA ARG A 262 19.30 -13.23 -10.76
C ARG A 262 20.77 -12.83 -10.69
N ASP A 263 21.14 -11.75 -11.35
CA ASP A 263 22.50 -11.28 -11.41
C ASP A 263 22.85 -10.26 -10.33
N ARG A 264 21.91 -9.96 -9.45
CA ARG A 264 22.03 -8.93 -8.40
C ARG A 264 22.08 -9.51 -6.98
N LEU A 265 21.95 -10.82 -6.79
CA LEU A 265 22.02 -11.45 -5.47
C LEU A 265 23.43 -11.87 -5.07
N GLN A 266 23.74 -11.73 -3.78
CA GLN A 266 24.82 -12.47 -3.14
C GLN A 266 24.55 -13.97 -3.19
N PRO A 267 25.57 -14.86 -3.09
CA PRO A 267 25.34 -16.32 -3.14
C PRO A 267 24.36 -16.84 -2.08
N HIS A 268 24.29 -16.16 -0.93
CA HIS A 268 23.42 -16.46 0.22
C HIS A 268 22.17 -15.57 0.27
N GLY A 269 21.99 -14.71 -0.73
CA GLY A 269 20.91 -13.73 -0.73
C GLY A 269 19.55 -14.33 -1.04
N VAL A 270 18.52 -13.55 -0.74
CA VAL A 270 17.12 -13.91 -0.99
C VAL A 270 16.38 -12.81 -1.74
N VAL A 271 15.41 -13.23 -2.54
CA VAL A 271 14.40 -12.34 -3.15
C VAL A 271 13.06 -12.60 -2.48
N LEU A 272 12.32 -11.55 -2.15
CA LEU A 272 10.93 -11.66 -1.73
C LEU A 272 10.06 -10.77 -2.61
N ILE A 273 8.89 -11.28 -3.00
CA ILE A 273 7.95 -10.56 -3.87
C ILE A 273 6.55 -10.69 -3.28
N GLU A 274 5.89 -9.56 -3.09
CA GLU A 274 4.46 -9.52 -2.80
C GLU A 274 3.68 -9.51 -4.11
N VAL A 275 2.69 -10.41 -4.24
CA VAL A 275 1.98 -10.68 -5.48
C VAL A 275 0.46 -10.73 -5.32
N GLY A 276 -0.06 -10.33 -4.17
CA GLY A 276 -1.49 -10.38 -3.87
C GLY A 276 -2.08 -11.78 -4.12
N GLY A 277 -3.17 -11.86 -4.86
CA GLY A 277 -3.88 -13.10 -5.15
C GLY A 277 -3.28 -13.97 -6.28
N LEU A 278 -2.06 -13.71 -6.73
CA LEU A 278 -1.48 -14.40 -7.91
C LEU A 278 -0.72 -15.69 -7.58
N GLN A 279 -0.83 -16.27 -6.38
CA GLN A 279 -0.10 -17.47 -5.99
C GLN A 279 -0.15 -18.58 -7.06
N ALA A 280 -1.34 -18.99 -7.48
CA ALA A 280 -1.50 -20.08 -8.45
C ALA A 280 -0.88 -19.78 -9.82
N VAL A 281 -0.89 -18.51 -10.24
CA VAL A 281 -0.28 -18.09 -11.50
C VAL A 281 1.25 -18.10 -11.38
N MET A 282 1.78 -17.64 -10.25
CA MET A 282 3.21 -17.67 -9.92
C MET A 282 3.75 -19.11 -9.84
N ASP A 283 3.05 -20.01 -9.14
CA ASP A 283 3.44 -21.43 -9.01
C ASP A 283 3.51 -22.11 -10.36
N LYS A 284 2.60 -21.80 -11.27
CA LYS A 284 2.59 -22.36 -12.63
C LYS A 284 3.71 -21.78 -13.48
N GLU A 285 3.85 -20.46 -13.52
CA GLU A 285 4.83 -19.77 -14.39
C GLU A 285 6.27 -20.02 -13.94
N PHE A 286 6.51 -20.01 -12.63
CA PHE A 286 7.85 -20.07 -12.03
C PHE A 286 8.09 -21.37 -11.24
N ALA A 287 7.46 -22.47 -11.63
CA ALA A 287 7.59 -23.77 -10.96
C ALA A 287 9.06 -24.21 -10.74
N ALA A 288 9.96 -23.87 -11.67
CA ALA A 288 11.39 -24.18 -11.56
C ALA A 288 12.14 -23.38 -10.48
N LEU A 289 11.53 -22.33 -9.92
CA LEU A 289 12.15 -21.51 -8.87
C LEU A 289 11.95 -22.08 -7.47
N ASP A 290 11.06 -23.05 -7.27
CA ASP A 290 10.73 -23.62 -5.96
C ASP A 290 10.34 -22.52 -4.95
N LEU A 291 9.23 -21.82 -5.26
CA LEU A 291 8.75 -20.66 -4.49
C LEU A 291 8.36 -21.08 -3.08
N TYR A 292 8.91 -20.41 -2.08
CA TYR A 292 8.48 -20.58 -0.70
C TYR A 292 7.48 -19.48 -0.34
N TRP A 293 6.24 -19.85 -0.03
CA TRP A 293 5.20 -18.90 0.36
C TRP A 293 5.30 -18.58 1.85
N MET A 294 5.48 -17.30 2.14
CA MET A 294 5.60 -16.81 3.52
C MET A 294 4.24 -16.85 4.22
N HIS A 295 4.23 -17.23 5.49
CA HIS A 295 3.00 -17.25 6.28
C HIS A 295 2.62 -15.83 6.71
N THR A 296 1.33 -15.50 6.59
CA THR A 296 0.76 -14.23 7.06
C THR A 296 -0.30 -14.51 8.13
N ALA A 297 -0.53 -13.55 9.01
CA ALA A 297 -1.47 -13.71 10.15
C ALA A 297 -2.91 -13.99 9.70
N ASP A 298 -3.30 -13.49 8.52
CA ASP A 298 -4.63 -13.72 7.93
C ASP A 298 -4.69 -14.96 7.02
N GLY A 299 -3.57 -15.68 6.87
CA GLY A 299 -3.47 -16.87 6.03
C GLY A 299 -3.35 -16.57 4.53
N CYS A 300 -3.13 -15.31 4.11
CA CYS A 300 -2.86 -14.96 2.73
C CYS A 300 -1.45 -15.43 2.34
N ASN A 301 -1.33 -16.24 1.29
CA ASN A 301 -0.03 -16.61 0.72
C ASN A 301 0.35 -15.58 -0.36
N CYS A 302 0.51 -14.33 0.04
CA CYS A 302 0.67 -13.18 -0.86
C CYS A 302 2.13 -12.81 -1.12
N VAL A 303 3.07 -13.38 -0.38
CA VAL A 303 4.51 -13.10 -0.51
C VAL A 303 5.26 -14.38 -0.70
N CYS A 304 6.05 -14.48 -1.78
CA CYS A 304 6.96 -15.59 -1.98
C CYS A 304 8.42 -15.19 -1.76
N LEU A 305 9.23 -16.17 -1.30
CA LEU A 305 10.66 -16.07 -1.14
C LEU A 305 11.36 -17.03 -2.11
N ILE A 306 12.46 -16.56 -2.71
CA ILE A 306 13.29 -17.30 -3.64
C ILE A 306 14.75 -17.18 -3.19
N GLN A 307 15.43 -18.29 -2.98
CA GLN A 307 16.85 -18.32 -2.65
C GLN A 307 17.73 -18.07 -3.87
N ALA A 308 18.88 -17.44 -3.68
CA ALA A 308 19.83 -17.14 -4.75
C ALA A 308 20.23 -18.36 -5.59
N ALA A 309 20.41 -19.54 -4.96
CA ALA A 309 20.76 -20.78 -5.65
C ALA A 309 19.68 -21.19 -6.67
N ARG A 310 18.39 -21.07 -6.29
CA ARG A 310 17.26 -21.38 -7.16
C ARG A 310 17.16 -20.39 -8.31
N LEU A 311 17.27 -19.10 -8.00
CA LEU A 311 17.19 -18.05 -9.02
C LEU A 311 18.34 -18.12 -10.03
N LYS A 312 19.57 -18.49 -9.59
CA LYS A 312 20.71 -18.69 -10.49
C LYS A 312 20.57 -19.88 -11.41
N ALA A 313 19.96 -20.98 -10.94
CA ALA A 313 19.73 -22.18 -11.73
C ALA A 313 18.63 -22.01 -12.78
N TRP A 314 17.74 -21.02 -12.56
CA TRP A 314 16.64 -20.74 -13.47
C TRP A 314 17.12 -20.14 -14.79
N LYS A 315 16.65 -20.67 -15.91
CA LYS A 315 17.07 -20.27 -17.27
C LYS A 315 16.21 -19.14 -17.86
N GLY A 316 15.15 -18.71 -17.13
CA GLY A 316 14.33 -17.52 -17.34
C GLY A 316 13.51 -17.46 -18.59
#